data_fafad2605d804b1ebc432a666f1a086a
#
_entry.id   fafad2605d804b1ebc432a666f1a086a
#
_cell.length_a   1.000
_cell.length_b   1.000
_cell.length_c   1.000
_cell.angle_alpha   90.00
_cell.angle_beta   90.00
_cell.angle_gamma   90.00
#
_symmetry.space_group_name_H-M   'P 1'
#
loop_
_entity.id
_entity.type
_entity.pdbx_description
1 polymer ?
#
loop_
_entity_poly.entity_id
_entity_poly.type
_entity_poly.pdbx_seq_one_letter_code
_entity_poly.pdbx_strand_id
1 'polypeptide(L)'
;MNCRHSFGAGDGENNPFEQYDTKENQKVYEKQQRQRTLERRVRDTKRKIQNMQTAIDNCKDEKLKFELQQDFDRKSYLLKKQNAVYKKYCEDNNLKPYAERLKIAKWDREQAMKVAGAARRYENAKK
;
A
#
# COMPACT_ATOMS: atom_id res chain seq x y z
N MET A 1 32.27 -10.78 -33.21
CA MET A 1 31.47 -10.83 -33.07
C MET A 1 30.81 -11.09 -32.63
N ASN A 2 31.16 -10.95 -32.58
CA ASN A 2 30.18 -11.06 -32.41
C ASN A 2 29.50 -11.44 -31.89
N CYS A 3 29.86 -11.46 -31.83
CA CYS A 3 28.90 -11.73 -31.63
C CYS A 3 28.43 -11.92 -31.06
N ARG A 4 28.90 -11.78 -31.20
CA ARG A 4 28.18 -11.90 -31.10
C ARG A 4 27.46 -12.18 -30.74
N HIS A 5 27.95 -12.11 -31.00
CA HIS A 5 27.03 -12.36 -31.15
C HIS A 5 26.39 -12.70 -30.92
N SER A 6 26.84 -12.70 -31.08
CA SER A 6 26.03 -12.94 -31.24
C SER A 6 25.38 -13.31 -30.94
N PHE A 7 25.63 -13.35 -31.34
CA PHE A 7 24.68 -13.65 -31.44
C PHE A 7 23.94 -13.98 -31.50
N GLY A 8 24.05 -13.99 -31.76
CA GLY A 8 23.25 -14.17 -32.16
C GLY A 8 22.53 -14.39 -32.36
N ALA A 9 22.71 -14.55 -33.09
CA ALA A 9 21.99 -14.73 -33.35
C ALA A 9 21.25 -15.09 -33.47
N GLY A 10 21.26 -15.05 -33.59
CA GLY A 10 20.52 -15.23 -33.61
C GLY A 10 19.80 -15.28 -33.51
N ASP A 11 19.75 -15.18 -33.84
CA ASP A 11 19.14 -15.17 -33.55
C ASP A 11 18.26 -15.20 -33.45
N GLY A 12 18.07 -15.13 -33.66
CA GLY A 12 17.28 -14.98 -33.72
C GLY A 12 16.63 -14.80 -33.56
N GLU A 13 16.98 -15.04 -33.98
CA GLU A 13 16.34 -14.49 -33.75
C GLU A 13 15.07 -14.13 -33.41
N ASN A 14 14.39 -13.31 -33.66
CA ASN A 14 13.20 -12.69 -33.14
C ASN A 14 12.00 -13.52 -33.44
N ASN A 15 11.62 -14.27 -32.44
CA ASN A 15 10.41 -15.05 -32.44
C ASN A 15 9.24 -14.11 -32.10
N PRO A 16 8.23 -13.98 -32.99
CA PRO A 16 7.05 -13.14 -32.69
C PRO A 16 6.35 -13.51 -31.38
N PHE A 17 6.41 -14.76 -30.99
CA PHE A 17 5.90 -15.23 -29.71
C PHE A 17 6.59 -14.57 -28.53
N GLU A 18 7.89 -14.44 -28.60
CA GLU A 18 8.65 -13.81 -27.53
C GLU A 18 8.27 -12.34 -27.35
N GLN A 19 8.07 -11.63 -28.46
CA GLN A 19 7.65 -10.23 -28.40
C GLN A 19 6.25 -10.09 -27.78
N TYR A 20 5.35 -11.00 -28.15
CA TYR A 20 4.01 -11.01 -27.60
C TYR A 20 4.01 -11.30 -26.11
N ASP A 21 4.75 -12.32 -25.69
CA ASP A 21 4.91 -12.68 -24.29
C ASP A 21 5.52 -11.53 -23.48
N THR A 22 6.46 -10.82 -24.09
CA THR A 22 7.12 -9.68 -23.43
C THR A 22 6.12 -8.57 -23.10
N LYS A 23 5.19 -8.28 -24.01
CA LYS A 23 4.15 -7.26 -23.78
C LYS A 23 3.21 -7.66 -22.65
N GLU A 24 2.79 -8.93 -22.63
CA GLU A 24 1.93 -9.42 -21.56
C GLU A 24 2.67 -9.43 -20.23
N ASN A 25 3.90 -9.86 -20.23
CA ASN A 25 4.75 -9.85 -19.04
C ASN A 25 4.94 -8.43 -18.51
N GLN A 26 5.07 -7.46 -19.40
CA GLN A 26 5.20 -6.06 -19.01
C GLN A 26 3.93 -5.55 -18.34
N LYS A 27 2.78 -5.90 -18.87
CA LYS A 27 1.49 -5.53 -18.28
C LYS A 27 1.33 -6.13 -16.89
N VAL A 28 1.67 -7.40 -16.74
CA VAL A 28 1.62 -8.08 -15.44
C VAL A 28 2.59 -7.40 -14.46
N TYR A 29 3.79 -7.08 -14.94
CA TYR A 29 4.78 -6.39 -14.13
C TYR A 29 4.29 -5.03 -13.64
N GLU A 30 3.67 -4.25 -14.53
CA GLU A 30 3.12 -2.94 -14.18
C GLU A 30 2.03 -3.06 -13.12
N LYS A 31 1.15 -4.05 -13.27
CA LYS A 31 0.08 -4.31 -12.28
C LYS A 31 0.66 -4.66 -10.92
N GLN A 32 1.70 -5.49 -10.90
CA GLN A 32 2.36 -5.88 -9.66
C GLN A 32 3.08 -4.70 -9.01
N GLN A 33 3.70 -3.84 -9.82
CA GLN A 33 4.36 -2.64 -9.32
C GLN A 33 3.34 -1.68 -8.69
N ARG A 34 2.19 -1.53 -9.32
CA ARG A 34 1.10 -0.71 -8.76
C ARG A 34 0.59 -1.30 -7.46
N GLN A 35 0.44 -2.63 -7.40
CA GLN A 35 0.04 -3.32 -6.18
C GLN A 35 1.02 -3.03 -5.05
N ARG A 36 2.31 -3.12 -5.32
CA ARG A 36 3.36 -2.84 -4.33
C ARG A 36 3.34 -1.38 -3.88
N THR A 37 3.05 -0.46 -4.79
CA THR A 37 2.93 0.96 -4.46
C THR A 37 1.77 1.18 -3.48
N LEU A 38 0.62 0.54 -3.71
CA LEU A 38 -0.52 0.64 -2.82
C LEU A 38 -0.21 0.02 -1.46
N GLU A 39 0.49 -1.12 -1.44
CA GLU A 39 0.93 -1.77 -0.19
C GLU A 39 1.85 -0.85 0.61
N ARG A 40 2.77 -0.20 -0.08
CA ARG A 40 3.71 0.74 0.54
C ARG A 40 2.98 1.92 1.16
N ARG A 41 1.99 2.45 0.47
CA ARG A 41 1.15 3.55 0.98
C ARG A 41 0.45 3.16 2.26
N VAL A 42 -0.11 1.95 2.30
CA VAL A 42 -0.79 1.45 3.49
C VAL A 42 0.20 1.36 4.66
N ARG A 43 1.38 0.81 4.42
CA ARG A 43 2.40 0.69 5.48
C ARG A 43 2.86 2.06 5.98
N ASP A 44 3.06 3.01 5.07
CA ASP A 44 3.49 4.37 5.43
C ASP A 44 2.44 5.06 6.29
N THR A 45 1.17 4.92 5.93
CA THR A 45 0.06 5.48 6.72
C THR A 45 0.02 4.86 8.11
N LYS A 46 0.21 3.55 8.20
CA LYS A 46 0.27 2.85 9.49
C LYS A 46 1.39 3.39 10.37
N ARG A 47 2.57 3.60 9.79
CA ARG A 47 3.71 4.17 10.54
C ARG A 47 3.41 5.58 11.03
N LYS A 48 2.78 6.40 10.22
CA LYS A 48 2.39 7.75 10.60
C LYS A 48 1.39 7.73 11.74
N ILE A 49 0.43 6.81 11.69
CA ILE A 49 -0.56 6.63 12.76
C ILE A 49 0.13 6.22 14.07
N GLN A 50 1.08 5.29 14.01
CA GLN A 50 1.85 4.89 15.19
C GLN A 50 2.63 6.05 15.78
N ASN A 51 3.26 6.86 14.94
CA ASN A 51 4.01 8.02 15.39
C ASN A 51 3.08 9.04 16.06
N MET A 52 1.89 9.23 15.53
CA MET A 52 0.87 10.10 16.12
C MET A 52 0.40 9.58 17.46
N GLN A 53 0.19 8.27 17.56
CA GLN A 53 -0.23 7.66 18.83
C GLN A 53 0.84 7.91 19.91
N THR A 54 2.11 7.75 19.55
CA THR A 54 3.21 8.02 20.47
C THR A 54 3.23 9.50 20.87
N ALA A 55 3.01 10.40 19.92
CA ALA A 55 2.96 11.83 20.19
C ALA A 55 1.80 12.18 21.13
N ILE A 56 0.65 11.57 20.93
CA ILE A 56 -0.53 11.77 21.79
C ILE A 56 -0.23 11.31 23.20
N ASP A 57 0.37 10.12 23.33
CA ASP A 57 0.68 9.52 24.64
C ASP A 57 1.69 10.37 25.42
N ASN A 58 2.58 11.06 24.73
CA ASN A 58 3.63 11.88 25.35
C ASN A 58 3.24 13.36 25.45
N CYS A 59 2.10 13.75 24.92
CA CYS A 59 1.67 15.15 24.89
C CYS A 59 1.04 15.52 26.23
N LYS A 60 1.50 16.64 26.82
CA LYS A 60 1.00 17.15 28.09
C LYS A 60 0.03 18.32 27.91
N ASP A 61 0.03 18.93 26.72
CA ASP A 61 -0.87 20.03 26.38
C ASP A 61 -2.19 19.47 25.84
N GLU A 62 -3.28 19.71 26.53
CA GLU A 62 -4.59 19.21 26.15
C GLU A 62 -5.07 19.72 24.79
N LYS A 63 -4.78 20.98 24.50
CA LYS A 63 -5.18 21.58 23.23
C LYS A 63 -4.46 20.92 22.07
N LEU A 64 -3.15 20.76 22.20
CA LEU A 64 -2.33 20.09 21.17
C LEU A 64 -2.73 18.62 21.06
N LYS A 65 -3.00 17.98 22.19
CA LYS A 65 -3.43 16.59 22.25
C LYS A 65 -4.75 16.41 21.45
N PHE A 66 -5.67 17.36 21.60
CA PHE A 66 -6.95 17.33 20.88
C PHE A 66 -6.70 17.42 19.36
N GLU A 67 -5.82 18.32 18.93
CA GLU A 67 -5.47 18.46 17.52
C GLU A 67 -4.82 17.19 16.98
N LEU A 68 -3.90 16.59 17.74
CA LEU A 68 -3.25 15.34 17.36
C LEU A 68 -4.27 14.20 17.26
N GLN A 69 -5.24 14.17 18.18
CA GLN A 69 -6.29 13.14 18.14
C GLN A 69 -7.16 13.28 16.88
N GLN A 70 -7.47 14.50 16.47
CA GLN A 70 -8.23 14.73 15.24
C GLN A 70 -7.43 14.28 14.02
N ASP A 71 -6.14 14.56 13.98
CA ASP A 71 -5.27 14.09 12.89
C ASP A 71 -5.16 12.57 12.89
N PHE A 72 -5.10 11.96 14.07
CA PHE A 72 -5.10 10.51 14.23
C PHE A 72 -6.36 9.89 13.61
N ASP A 73 -7.52 10.47 13.93
CA ASP A 73 -8.79 10.00 13.38
C ASP A 73 -8.84 10.14 11.86
N ARG A 74 -8.36 11.27 11.34
CA ARG A 74 -8.31 11.53 9.90
C ARG A 74 -7.41 10.54 9.18
N LYS A 75 -6.23 10.27 9.72
CA LYS A 75 -5.29 9.31 9.11
C LYS A 75 -5.80 7.88 9.22
N SER A 76 -6.53 7.58 10.29
CA SER A 76 -7.18 6.27 10.44
C SER A 76 -8.24 6.05 9.35
N TYR A 77 -9.01 7.09 9.06
CA TYR A 77 -9.98 7.07 7.97
C TYR A 77 -9.28 6.91 6.61
N LEU A 78 -8.17 7.63 6.41
CA LEU A 78 -7.36 7.51 5.20
C LEU A 78 -6.86 6.08 5.02
N LEU A 79 -6.41 5.44 6.10
CA LEU A 79 -5.96 4.05 6.06
C LEU A 79 -7.09 3.12 5.63
N LYS A 80 -8.28 3.33 6.17
CA LYS A 80 -9.47 2.55 5.79
C LYS A 80 -9.72 2.67 4.28
N LYS A 81 -9.64 3.89 3.75
CA LYS A 81 -9.81 4.14 2.32
C LYS A 81 -8.72 3.48 1.48
N GLN A 82 -7.48 3.57 1.93
CA GLN A 82 -6.35 2.95 1.23
C GLN A 82 -6.49 1.44 1.18
N ASN A 83 -6.93 0.82 2.26
CA ASN A 83 -7.19 -0.62 2.31
C ASN A 83 -8.30 -1.01 1.32
N ALA A 84 -9.35 -0.23 1.25
CA ALA A 84 -10.46 -0.48 0.33
C ALA A 84 -10.00 -0.37 -1.13
N VAL A 85 -9.22 0.66 -1.44
CA VAL A 85 -8.65 0.86 -2.78
C VAL A 85 -7.74 -0.30 -3.16
N TYR A 86 -6.91 -0.75 -2.22
CA TYR A 86 -6.01 -1.88 -2.45
C TYR A 86 -6.78 -3.16 -2.77
N LYS A 87 -7.78 -3.48 -1.96
CA LYS A 87 -8.60 -4.68 -2.17
C LYS A 87 -9.32 -4.63 -3.51
N LYS A 88 -9.90 -3.48 -3.82
CA LYS A 88 -10.61 -3.31 -5.09
C LYS A 88 -9.66 -3.44 -6.27
N TYR A 89 -8.48 -2.86 -6.19
CA TYR A 89 -7.47 -2.96 -7.24
C TYR A 89 -7.09 -4.42 -7.48
N CYS A 90 -6.88 -5.18 -6.41
CA CYS A 90 -6.54 -6.60 -6.52
C CYS A 90 -7.66 -7.39 -7.16
N GLU A 91 -8.91 -7.14 -6.79
CA GLU A 91 -10.07 -7.80 -7.39
C GLU A 91 -10.18 -7.47 -8.88
N ASP A 92 -10.10 -6.20 -9.22
CA ASP A 92 -10.28 -5.74 -10.60
C ASP A 92 -9.20 -6.27 -11.54
N ASN A 93 -8.02 -6.56 -11.01
CA ASN A 93 -6.89 -7.02 -11.82
C ASN A 93 -6.55 -8.49 -11.59
N ASN A 94 -7.42 -9.23 -10.90
CA ASN A 94 -7.23 -10.65 -10.59
C ASN A 94 -5.90 -10.93 -9.87
N LEU A 95 -5.51 -10.01 -9.00
CA LEU A 95 -4.31 -10.15 -8.18
C LEU A 95 -4.71 -10.63 -6.78
N LYS A 96 -3.85 -11.42 -6.18
CA LYS A 96 -4.06 -11.88 -4.82
C LYS A 96 -3.63 -10.79 -3.83
N PRO A 97 -4.51 -10.36 -2.91
CA PRO A 97 -4.08 -9.42 -1.88
C PRO A 97 -3.18 -10.13 -0.85
N TYR A 98 -2.12 -9.45 -0.45
CA TYR A 98 -1.16 -10.00 0.50
C TYR A 98 -1.25 -9.23 1.82
N ALA A 99 -2.05 -9.74 2.75
CA ALA A 99 -2.22 -9.11 4.06
C ALA A 99 -0.88 -8.98 4.79
N GLU A 100 0.01 -9.95 4.61
CA GLU A 100 1.32 -9.95 5.24
C GLU A 100 2.18 -8.76 4.82
N ARG A 101 2.05 -8.32 3.57
CA ARG A 101 2.79 -7.17 3.05
C ARG A 101 2.29 -5.84 3.58
N LEU A 102 1.12 -5.83 4.20
CA LEU A 102 0.54 -4.63 4.80
C LEU A 102 0.89 -4.49 6.28
N LYS A 103 1.57 -5.46 6.86
CA LYS A 103 1.95 -5.45 8.27
C LYS A 103 3.16 -4.57 8.51
N ILE A 104 3.17 -3.93 9.65
CA ILE A 104 4.33 -3.17 10.12
C ILE A 104 4.66 -3.61 11.55
N ALA A 105 5.87 -3.30 12.00
CA ALA A 105 6.32 -3.64 13.34
C ALA A 105 5.44 -2.98 14.40
N LYS A 106 5.16 -3.67 15.48
CA LYS A 106 4.39 -3.18 16.63
C LYS A 106 2.93 -2.85 16.34
N TRP A 107 2.41 -3.26 15.20
CA TRP A 107 1.00 -3.07 14.85
C TRP A 107 0.24 -4.33 15.28
N ASP A 108 -0.26 -4.33 16.50
CA ASP A 108 -0.99 -5.47 17.04
C ASP A 108 -2.50 -5.31 16.83
N ARG A 109 -3.25 -6.28 17.32
CA ARG A 109 -4.70 -6.29 17.19
C ARG A 109 -5.34 -5.12 17.92
N GLU A 110 -4.81 -4.78 19.09
CA GLU A 110 -5.30 -3.66 19.88
C GLU A 110 -5.15 -2.34 19.14
N GLN A 111 -3.99 -2.14 18.53
CA GLN A 111 -3.74 -0.95 17.71
C GLN A 111 -4.69 -0.90 16.51
N ALA A 112 -4.90 -2.03 15.86
CA ALA A 112 -5.82 -2.12 14.71
C ALA A 112 -7.25 -1.75 15.12
N MET A 113 -7.69 -2.19 16.30
CA MET A 113 -9.02 -1.88 16.80
C MET A 113 -9.18 -0.39 17.13
N LYS A 114 -8.16 0.22 17.72
CA LYS A 114 -8.16 1.66 17.98
C LYS A 114 -8.29 2.47 16.71
N VAL A 115 -7.54 2.08 15.69
CA VAL A 115 -7.53 2.76 14.39
C VAL A 115 -8.88 2.60 13.69
N ALA A 116 -9.46 1.40 13.73
CA ALA A 116 -10.78 1.15 13.15
C ALA A 116 -11.86 2.00 13.83
N GLY A 117 -11.79 2.12 15.16
CA GLY A 117 -12.70 2.97 15.92
C GLY A 117 -12.55 4.45 15.58
N ALA A 118 -11.30 4.90 15.45
CA ALA A 118 -11.00 6.28 15.08
C ALA A 118 -11.51 6.61 13.68
N ALA A 119 -11.37 5.68 12.75
CA ALA A 119 -11.87 5.85 11.38
C ALA A 119 -13.39 6.02 11.37
N ARG A 120 -14.09 5.22 12.16
CA ARG A 120 -15.55 5.32 12.27
C ARG A 120 -15.97 6.64 12.86
N ARG A 121 -15.27 7.13 13.90
CA ARG A 121 -15.58 8.42 14.52
C ARG A 121 -15.44 9.55 13.50
N TYR A 122 -14.37 9.52 12.71
CA TYR A 122 -14.15 10.53 11.68
C TYR A 122 -15.23 10.49 10.60
N GLU A 123 -15.58 9.29 10.16
CA GLU A 123 -16.62 9.09 9.15
C GLU A 123 -17.97 9.61 9.63
N ASN A 124 -18.32 9.30 10.88
CA ASN A 124 -19.57 9.74 11.48
C ASN A 124 -19.60 11.27 11.66
N ALA A 125 -18.47 11.87 12.01
CA ALA A 125 -18.38 13.31 12.17
C ALA A 125 -18.55 14.07 10.84
N LYS A 126 -18.23 13.42 9.71
CA LYS A 126 -18.40 14.00 8.40
C LYS A 126 -19.85 13.97 7.91
N LYS A 127 -20.66 13.07 8.46
CA LYS A 127 -22.07 12.99 8.12
C LYS A 127 -22.83 14.09 8.88
#